data_fe0f3d8522d33ddf806d30718f939e03
#
_entry.id   fe0f3d8522d33ddf806d30718f939e03
#
_cell.length_a   1.000
_cell.length_b   1.000
_cell.length_c   1.000
_cell.angle_alpha   90.00
_cell.angle_beta   90.00
_cell.angle_gamma   90.00
#
_symmetry.space_group_name_H-M   'P 1'
#
loop_
_entity.id
_entity.type
_entity.pdbx_description
1 polymer ?
#
loop_
_entity_poly.entity_id
_entity_poly.type
_entity_poly.pdbx_seq_one_letter_code
_entity_poly.pdbx_strand_id
1 'polypeptide(L)'
;MSQIKQVAEETGLPSFLAQVAVDESDKEKTVRFFQDSVSPLVQNFIEVLLYNHRSNLFYDVIVDCLNRLEKETNRFEVTILSAHPLTDEQKERLIPLIEKKMSLKVRSIKEKIDDSLIGGFVIFANHKTIDVSIKQQLKVVKENLK
;
A
#
# COMPACT_ATOMS: atom_id res chain seq x y z
N MET A 1 1.88 11.20 -4.00
CA MET A 1 1.76 10.66 -2.62
C MET A 1 1.97 9.15 -2.53
N SER A 2 1.35 8.32 -3.36
CA SER A 2 1.58 6.85 -3.33
C SER A 2 3.03 6.46 -3.60
N GLN A 3 3.70 7.11 -4.53
CA GLN A 3 5.13 6.90 -4.80
C GLN A 3 6.01 7.28 -3.59
N ILE A 4 5.67 8.36 -2.89
CA ILE A 4 6.38 8.77 -1.67
C ILE A 4 6.27 7.70 -0.60
N LYS A 5 5.06 7.17 -0.38
CA LYS A 5 4.85 6.07 0.56
C LYS A 5 5.71 4.85 0.21
N GLN A 6 5.70 4.44 -1.05
CA GLN A 6 6.48 3.29 -1.51
C GLN A 6 7.99 3.50 -1.31
N VAL A 7 8.53 4.63 -1.75
CA VAL A 7 9.95 4.96 -1.56
C VAL A 7 10.32 5.06 -0.09
N ALA A 8 9.45 5.64 0.73
CA ALA A 8 9.67 5.73 2.17
C ALA A 8 9.74 4.34 2.84
N GLU A 9 8.86 3.42 2.44
CA GLU A 9 8.88 2.04 2.96
C GLU A 9 10.15 1.28 2.52
N GLU A 10 10.56 1.42 1.26
CA GLU A 10 11.75 0.76 0.70
C GLU A 10 13.07 1.29 1.31
N THR A 11 13.11 2.57 1.65
CA THR A 11 14.31 3.22 2.22
C THR A 11 14.39 3.18 3.74
N GLY A 12 13.36 2.66 4.42
CA GLY A 12 13.31 2.64 5.89
C GLY A 12 13.11 4.02 6.52
N LEU A 13 12.59 4.99 5.76
CA LEU A 13 12.35 6.37 6.21
C LEU A 13 11.51 6.45 7.50
N PRO A 14 10.43 5.67 7.69
CA PRO A 14 9.65 5.73 8.92
C PRO A 14 10.49 5.45 10.17
N SER A 15 11.33 4.44 10.11
CA SER A 15 12.24 4.08 11.22
C SER A 15 13.28 5.17 11.48
N PHE A 16 13.81 5.79 10.43
CA PHE A 16 14.77 6.89 10.53
C PHE A 16 14.14 8.13 11.20
N LEU A 17 12.95 8.53 10.77
CA LEU A 17 12.25 9.69 11.32
C LEU A 17 11.79 9.48 12.78
N ALA A 18 11.54 8.24 13.18
CA ALA A 18 11.14 7.89 14.54
C ALA A 18 12.32 7.86 15.54
N GLN A 19 13.57 7.83 15.07
CA GLN A 19 14.72 7.78 15.93
C GLN A 19 14.94 9.10 16.68
N VAL A 20 14.96 9.03 18.00
CA VAL A 20 15.24 10.19 18.87
C VAL A 20 16.69 10.65 18.79
N ALA A 21 17.60 9.73 18.50
CA ALA A 21 19.05 10.01 18.41
C ALA A 21 19.46 10.76 17.13
N VAL A 22 18.58 10.85 16.12
CA VAL A 22 18.84 11.57 14.87
C VAL A 22 18.47 13.04 15.04
N ASP A 23 19.38 13.93 14.65
CA ASP A 23 19.17 15.37 14.73
C ASP A 23 18.00 15.81 13.83
N GLU A 24 17.18 16.74 14.32
CA GLU A 24 16.03 17.26 13.57
C GLU A 24 16.44 17.87 12.22
N SER A 25 17.62 18.52 12.17
CA SER A 25 18.18 19.04 10.91
C SER A 25 18.38 17.99 9.83
N ASP A 26 18.79 16.76 10.21
CA ASP A 26 19.00 15.67 9.25
C ASP A 26 17.67 15.04 8.81
N LYS A 27 16.70 14.99 9.71
CA LYS A 27 15.34 14.60 9.37
C LYS A 27 14.70 15.59 8.39
N GLU A 28 14.84 16.89 8.63
CA GLU A 28 14.34 17.94 7.75
C GLU A 28 14.94 17.86 6.34
N LYS A 29 16.26 17.68 6.23
CA LYS A 29 16.96 17.50 4.94
C LYS A 29 16.39 16.29 4.17
N THR A 30 16.16 15.20 4.88
CA THR A 30 15.62 13.98 4.28
C THR A 30 14.20 14.17 3.77
N VAL A 31 13.34 14.85 4.52
CA VAL A 31 11.97 15.18 4.10
C VAL A 31 11.97 16.14 2.91
N ARG A 32 12.87 17.12 2.87
CA ARG A 32 13.03 18.06 1.74
C ARG A 32 13.37 17.36 0.43
N PHE A 33 14.01 16.21 0.48
CA PHE A 33 14.33 15.44 -0.72
C PHE A 33 13.09 15.02 -1.52
N PHE A 34 11.95 14.86 -0.84
CA PHE A 34 10.68 14.54 -1.48
C PHE A 34 9.95 15.76 -2.05
N GLN A 35 10.39 16.96 -1.69
CA GLN A 35 9.69 18.20 -2.02
C GLN A 35 9.67 18.49 -3.53
N ASP A 36 10.76 18.18 -4.24
CA ASP A 36 10.89 18.47 -5.67
C ASP A 36 10.02 17.56 -6.55
N SER A 37 9.58 16.42 -6.01
CA SER A 37 8.84 15.39 -6.76
C SER A 37 7.33 15.47 -6.59
N VAL A 38 6.83 16.49 -5.88
CA VAL A 38 5.41 16.55 -5.49
C VAL A 38 4.73 17.85 -5.98
N SER A 39 3.40 17.83 -5.96
CA SER A 39 2.61 19.01 -6.34
C SER A 39 2.84 20.20 -5.39
N PRO A 40 2.62 21.45 -5.83
CA PRO A 40 2.81 22.64 -5.00
C PRO A 40 2.04 22.59 -3.68
N LEU A 41 0.88 21.96 -3.66
CA LEU A 41 0.07 21.83 -2.46
C LEU A 41 0.74 20.93 -1.41
N VAL A 42 1.36 19.83 -1.85
CA VAL A 42 2.13 18.93 -0.99
C VAL A 42 3.45 19.57 -0.55
N GLN A 43 4.07 20.38 -1.43
CA GLN A 43 5.25 21.17 -1.07
C GLN A 43 4.96 22.12 0.09
N ASN A 44 3.87 22.88 0.01
CA ASN A 44 3.43 23.77 1.08
C ASN A 44 3.16 23.02 2.39
N PHE A 45 2.56 21.83 2.29
CA PHE A 45 2.33 20.97 3.45
C PHE A 45 3.66 20.54 4.11
N ILE A 46 4.65 20.13 3.31
CA ILE A 46 5.98 19.78 3.80
C ILE A 46 6.62 20.97 4.52
N GLU A 47 6.56 22.17 3.94
CA GLU A 47 7.09 23.38 4.58
C GLU A 47 6.44 23.66 5.93
N VAL A 48 5.12 23.50 6.06
CA VAL A 48 4.41 23.66 7.34
C VAL A 48 4.88 22.63 8.38
N LEU A 49 5.10 21.38 7.99
CA LEU A 49 5.64 20.35 8.88
C LEU A 49 7.05 20.70 9.37
N LEU A 50 7.92 21.11 8.45
CA LEU A 50 9.30 21.48 8.76
C LEU A 50 9.37 22.73 9.64
N TYR A 51 8.57 23.74 9.33
CA TYR A 51 8.50 24.97 10.14
C TYR A 51 8.08 24.69 11.60
N ASN A 52 7.22 23.72 11.82
CA ASN A 52 6.77 23.31 13.16
C ASN A 52 7.68 22.23 13.82
N HIS A 53 8.82 21.89 13.23
CA HIS A 53 9.73 20.84 13.71
C HIS A 53 9.02 19.49 13.95
N ARG A 54 8.13 19.11 13.02
CA ARG A 54 7.34 17.86 13.06
C ARG A 54 7.66 16.91 11.89
N SER A 55 8.91 16.88 11.47
CA SER A 55 9.40 15.99 10.41
C SER A 55 9.11 14.51 10.69
N ASN A 56 9.12 14.11 11.95
CA ASN A 56 8.78 12.75 12.39
C ASN A 56 7.36 12.31 12.03
N LEU A 57 6.41 13.25 11.87
CA LEU A 57 5.02 12.96 11.49
C LEU A 57 4.81 12.86 9.97
N PHE A 58 5.83 13.16 9.17
CA PHE A 58 5.71 13.21 7.71
C PHE A 58 5.12 11.92 7.11
N TYR A 59 5.66 10.77 7.48
CA TYR A 59 5.20 9.48 6.97
C TYR A 59 3.76 9.18 7.42
N ASP A 60 3.45 9.35 8.70
CA ASP A 60 2.13 9.06 9.26
C ASP A 60 1.04 9.90 8.61
N VAL A 61 1.32 11.17 8.36
CA VAL A 61 0.36 12.06 7.68
C VAL A 61 0.17 11.66 6.22
N ILE A 62 1.23 11.29 5.50
CA ILE A 62 1.10 10.77 4.12
C ILE A 62 0.22 9.52 4.09
N VAL A 63 0.41 8.60 5.00
CA VAL A 63 -0.41 7.38 5.09
C VAL A 63 -1.87 7.71 5.41
N ASP A 64 -2.13 8.60 6.37
CA ASP A 64 -3.50 9.00 6.73
C ASP A 64 -4.21 9.71 5.58
N CYS A 65 -3.52 10.61 4.88
CA CYS A 65 -4.06 11.26 3.69
C CYS A 65 -4.41 10.27 2.58
N LEU A 66 -3.56 9.28 2.32
CA LEU A 66 -3.83 8.24 1.32
C LEU A 66 -5.06 7.40 1.72
N ASN A 67 -5.16 7.00 2.99
CA ASN A 67 -6.29 6.24 3.48
C ASN A 67 -7.62 7.02 3.37
N ARG A 68 -7.60 8.32 3.63
CA ARG A 68 -8.78 9.19 3.45
C ARG A 68 -9.16 9.31 1.98
N LEU A 69 -8.19 9.55 1.09
CA LEU A 69 -8.42 9.61 -0.34
C LEU A 69 -8.99 8.31 -0.90
N GLU A 70 -8.51 7.16 -0.43
CA GLU A 70 -9.05 5.86 -0.82
C GLU A 70 -10.53 5.72 -0.45
N LYS A 71 -10.89 6.12 0.77
CA LYS A 71 -12.29 6.08 1.22
C LYS A 71 -13.19 7.04 0.45
N GLU A 72 -12.75 8.27 0.23
CA GLU A 72 -13.55 9.28 -0.47
C GLU A 72 -13.72 8.99 -1.96
N THR A 73 -12.68 8.49 -2.61
CA THR A 73 -12.70 8.18 -4.05
C THR A 73 -13.17 6.76 -4.36
N ASN A 74 -13.34 5.92 -3.35
CA ASN A 74 -13.56 4.48 -3.47
C ASN A 74 -12.52 3.77 -4.36
N ARG A 75 -11.29 4.29 -4.39
CA ARG A 75 -10.15 3.74 -5.15
C ARG A 75 -9.09 3.25 -4.20
N PHE A 76 -8.81 1.96 -4.23
CA PHE A 76 -7.94 1.30 -3.27
C PHE A 76 -6.72 0.66 -3.95
N GLU A 77 -5.62 0.60 -3.20
CA GLU A 77 -4.52 -0.30 -3.52
C GLU A 77 -4.95 -1.72 -3.20
N VAL A 78 -4.73 -2.61 -4.15
CA VAL A 78 -5.07 -4.03 -4.03
C VAL A 78 -3.78 -4.82 -3.90
N THR A 79 -3.68 -5.63 -2.87
CA THR A 79 -2.55 -6.57 -2.70
C THR A 79 -2.98 -7.96 -3.16
N ILE A 80 -2.22 -8.55 -4.06
CA ILE A 80 -2.41 -9.92 -4.54
C ILE A 80 -1.24 -10.77 -4.04
N LEU A 81 -1.56 -11.80 -3.27
CA LEU A 81 -0.62 -12.87 -2.90
C LEU A 81 -0.78 -14.02 -3.89
N SER A 82 0.31 -14.46 -4.48
CA SER A 82 0.34 -15.59 -5.42
C SER A 82 1.57 -16.46 -5.19
N ALA A 83 1.50 -17.73 -5.59
CA ALA A 83 2.63 -18.64 -5.51
C ALA A 83 3.72 -18.30 -6.55
N HIS A 84 3.32 -17.71 -7.67
CA HIS A 84 4.19 -17.34 -8.78
C HIS A 84 3.88 -15.91 -9.27
N PRO A 85 4.84 -15.24 -9.88
CA PRO A 85 4.61 -13.92 -10.46
C PRO A 85 3.47 -13.94 -11.50
N LEU A 86 2.58 -12.96 -11.41
CA LEU A 86 1.48 -12.79 -12.36
C LEU A 86 1.96 -11.98 -13.56
N THR A 87 1.50 -12.36 -14.76
CA THR A 87 1.71 -11.55 -15.97
C THR A 87 0.80 -10.31 -15.95
N ASP A 88 1.18 -9.28 -16.70
CA ASP A 88 0.37 -8.06 -16.79
C ASP A 88 -1.03 -8.35 -17.34
N GLU A 89 -1.14 -9.26 -18.29
CA GLU A 89 -2.42 -9.73 -18.85
C GLU A 89 -3.31 -10.40 -17.77
N GLN A 90 -2.72 -11.21 -16.89
CA GLN A 90 -3.45 -11.82 -15.77
C GLN A 90 -3.94 -10.77 -14.77
N LYS A 91 -3.11 -9.77 -14.46
CA LYS A 91 -3.49 -8.66 -13.58
C LYS A 91 -4.64 -7.85 -14.17
N GLU A 92 -4.59 -7.52 -15.46
CA GLU A 92 -5.66 -6.80 -16.14
C GLU A 92 -7.00 -7.57 -16.13
N ARG A 93 -6.97 -8.88 -16.29
CA ARG A 93 -8.16 -9.73 -16.20
C ARG A 93 -8.75 -9.81 -14.79
N LEU A 94 -7.91 -9.70 -13.77
CA LEU A 94 -8.35 -9.74 -12.37
C LEU A 94 -9.03 -8.44 -11.94
N ILE A 95 -8.66 -7.29 -12.50
CA ILE A 95 -9.20 -5.98 -12.10
C ILE A 95 -10.73 -5.95 -12.11
N PRO A 96 -11.44 -6.30 -13.22
CA PRO A 96 -12.89 -6.26 -13.24
C PRO A 96 -13.54 -7.19 -12.21
N LEU A 97 -12.93 -8.35 -11.98
CA LEU A 97 -13.42 -9.32 -10.99
C LEU A 97 -13.31 -8.79 -9.57
N ILE A 98 -12.16 -8.17 -9.25
CA ILE A 98 -11.90 -7.56 -7.95
C ILE A 98 -12.88 -6.41 -7.72
N GLU A 99 -13.03 -5.51 -8.68
CA GLU A 99 -13.92 -4.36 -8.59
C GLU A 99 -15.37 -4.79 -8.36
N LYS A 100 -15.83 -5.82 -9.06
CA LYS A 100 -17.17 -6.35 -8.90
C LYS A 100 -17.38 -7.02 -7.55
N LYS A 101 -16.44 -7.89 -7.13
CA LYS A 101 -16.57 -8.65 -5.87
C LYS A 101 -16.40 -7.79 -4.62
N MET A 102 -15.53 -6.82 -4.67
CA MET A 102 -15.21 -5.96 -3.53
C MET A 102 -15.98 -4.64 -3.52
N SER A 103 -16.72 -4.32 -4.59
CA SER A 103 -17.47 -3.06 -4.75
C SER A 103 -16.58 -1.82 -4.57
N LEU A 104 -15.39 -1.86 -5.15
CA LEU A 104 -14.40 -0.78 -5.14
C LEU A 104 -13.79 -0.59 -6.52
N LYS A 105 -13.01 0.48 -6.69
CA LYS A 105 -12.16 0.69 -7.86
C LYS A 105 -10.70 0.41 -7.53
N VAL A 106 -10.00 -0.25 -8.44
CA VAL A 106 -8.57 -0.54 -8.30
C VAL A 106 -7.77 0.69 -8.69
N ARG A 107 -6.97 1.23 -7.74
CA ARG A 107 -6.01 2.30 -8.00
C ARG A 107 -4.68 1.75 -8.49
N SER A 108 -4.17 0.75 -7.80
CA SER A 108 -2.91 0.08 -8.09
C SER A 108 -2.94 -1.36 -7.57
N ILE A 109 -2.09 -2.20 -8.15
CA ILE A 109 -1.91 -3.58 -7.71
C ILE A 109 -0.51 -3.73 -7.13
N LYS A 110 -0.44 -4.22 -5.89
CA LYS A 110 0.79 -4.65 -5.23
C LYS A 110 0.83 -6.15 -5.22
N GLU A 111 1.84 -6.72 -5.85
CA GLU A 111 2.04 -8.16 -5.89
C GLU A 111 3.01 -8.60 -4.80
N LYS A 112 2.66 -9.68 -4.13
CA LYS A 112 3.54 -10.38 -3.19
C LYS A 112 3.57 -11.86 -3.53
N ILE A 113 4.76 -12.43 -3.50
CA ILE A 113 4.93 -13.87 -3.69
C ILE A 113 4.91 -14.55 -2.32
N ASP A 114 4.13 -15.61 -2.22
CA ASP A 114 4.03 -16.45 -1.03
C ASP A 114 4.16 -17.92 -1.44
N ASP A 115 5.33 -18.47 -1.19
CA ASP A 115 5.66 -19.86 -1.53
C ASP A 115 4.84 -20.89 -0.72
N SER A 116 4.17 -20.46 0.34
CA SER A 116 3.27 -21.33 1.12
C SER A 116 1.97 -21.64 0.38
N LEU A 117 1.62 -20.89 -0.66
CA LEU A 117 0.49 -21.14 -1.51
C LEU A 117 0.84 -22.26 -2.52
N ILE A 118 0.02 -23.31 -2.56
CA ILE A 118 0.18 -24.42 -3.52
C ILE A 118 -0.23 -23.96 -4.93
N GLY A 119 -1.15 -23.00 -5.01
CA GLY A 119 -1.65 -22.43 -6.25
C GLY A 119 -2.82 -21.47 -5.97
N GLY A 120 -3.28 -20.75 -7.01
CA GLY A 120 -4.26 -19.71 -6.87
C GLY A 120 -3.69 -18.42 -6.26
N PHE A 121 -4.55 -17.59 -5.72
CA PHE A 121 -4.14 -16.31 -5.16
C PHE A 121 -5.09 -15.85 -4.05
N VAL A 122 -4.59 -14.94 -3.23
CA VAL A 122 -5.36 -14.26 -2.18
C VAL A 122 -5.31 -12.77 -2.46
N ILE A 123 -6.46 -12.10 -2.41
CA ILE A 123 -6.61 -10.69 -2.73
C ILE A 123 -7.03 -9.94 -1.48
N PHE A 124 -6.33 -8.87 -1.16
CA PHE A 124 -6.63 -7.97 -0.05
C PHE A 124 -6.89 -6.56 -0.54
N ALA A 125 -7.99 -5.97 -0.11
CA ALA A 125 -8.27 -4.55 -0.33
C ALA A 125 -9.32 -4.07 0.67
N ASN A 126 -9.19 -2.84 1.14
CA ASN A 126 -10.17 -2.19 2.04
C ASN A 126 -10.63 -3.10 3.20
N HIS A 127 -9.69 -3.73 3.90
CA HIS A 127 -9.96 -4.69 4.99
C HIS A 127 -10.79 -5.92 4.60
N LYS A 128 -10.98 -6.16 3.29
CA LYS A 128 -11.64 -7.33 2.75
C LYS A 128 -10.61 -8.29 2.17
N THR A 129 -10.92 -9.58 2.21
CA THR A 129 -10.08 -10.65 1.68
C THR A 129 -10.90 -11.55 0.77
N ILE A 130 -10.36 -11.85 -0.40
CA ILE A 130 -10.86 -12.90 -1.28
C ILE A 130 -9.78 -13.96 -1.41
N ASP A 131 -10.04 -15.15 -0.88
CA ASP A 131 -9.12 -16.29 -0.96
C ASP A 131 -9.65 -17.27 -2.02
N VAL A 132 -8.92 -17.37 -3.13
CA VAL A 132 -9.17 -18.34 -4.21
C VAL A 132 -8.01 -19.31 -4.35
N SER A 133 -7.25 -19.52 -3.28
CA SER A 133 -6.17 -20.48 -3.26
C SER A 133 -6.68 -21.93 -3.33
N ILE A 134 -5.86 -22.84 -3.88
CA ILE A 134 -6.18 -24.28 -3.90
C ILE A 134 -6.38 -24.82 -2.49
N LYS A 135 -5.63 -24.30 -1.52
CA LYS A 135 -5.77 -24.68 -0.11
C LYS A 135 -7.19 -24.42 0.41
N GLN A 136 -7.76 -23.27 0.09
CA GLN A 136 -9.12 -22.93 0.49
C GLN A 136 -10.16 -23.79 -0.24
N GLN A 137 -9.97 -24.06 -1.52
CA GLN A 137 -10.84 -24.95 -2.28
C GLN A 137 -10.86 -26.37 -1.71
N LEU A 138 -9.70 -26.93 -1.34
CA LEU A 138 -9.59 -28.24 -0.70
C LEU A 138 -10.28 -28.27 0.68
N LYS A 139 -10.19 -27.17 1.44
CA LYS A 139 -10.89 -27.06 2.73
C LYS A 139 -12.40 -27.12 2.55
N VAL A 140 -12.95 -26.37 1.61
CA VAL A 140 -14.38 -26.36 1.30
C VAL A 140 -14.85 -27.74 0.84
N VAL A 141 -14.08 -28.42 -0.01
CA VAL A 141 -14.40 -29.81 -0.45
C VAL A 141 -14.42 -30.76 0.73
N LYS A 142 -13.45 -30.70 1.65
CA LYS A 142 -13.43 -31.54 2.86
C LYS A 142 -14.63 -31.29 3.77
N GLU A 143 -15.02 -30.02 3.94
CA GLU A 143 -16.19 -29.66 4.76
C GLU A 143 -17.50 -30.17 4.14
N ASN A 144 -17.61 -30.12 2.82
CA ASN A 144 -18.79 -30.64 2.11
C ASN A 144 -18.89 -32.17 2.06
N LEU A 145 -17.81 -32.87 2.32
CA LEU A 145 -17.78 -34.35 2.39
C LEU A 145 -18.12 -34.92 3.79
N LYS A 146 -18.23 -34.05 4.78
CA LYS A 146 -18.72 -34.40 6.11
C LYS A 146 -20.23 -34.31 6.18
#